data_59fa78d5a5cf9799dc29f1f5f643bcc0
#
_entry.id   59fa78d5a5cf9799dc29f1f5f643bcc0
#
_cell.length_a   1.000
_cell.length_b   1.000
_cell.length_c   1.000
_cell.angle_alpha   90.00
_cell.angle_beta   90.00
_cell.angle_gamma   90.00
#
_symmetry.space_group_name_H-M   'P 1'
#
loop_
_entity.id
_entity.type
_entity.pdbx_description
1 polymer ?
#
loop_
_entity_poly.entity_id
_entity_poly.type
_entity_poly.pdbx_seq_one_letter_code
_entity_poly.pdbx_strand_id
1 'polypeptide(L)'
;KLYAVGGCLDDDGRLSSVERFDPARNAWEAVAPMEAARQSGMAVLDGKLYAVGGYNGGPLSSVERYDPATNAWEAVAPMATARVNHATAVLDGKLYAVGGCLDDDGRLSSVERFDPARNAWEAVAPMEAARQSGMAVLDGK
;
A
#
# COMPACT_ATOMS: atom_id res chain seq x y z
N LYS A 1 -15.30 -9.06 1.00
CA LYS A 1 -15.32 -8.54 -0.37
C LYS A 1 -13.89 -8.38 -0.90
N LEU A 2 -13.76 -8.36 -2.20
CA LEU A 2 -12.47 -8.20 -2.89
C LEU A 2 -12.41 -6.81 -3.50
N TYR A 3 -11.29 -6.11 -3.30
CA TYR A 3 -11.12 -4.75 -3.79
C TYR A 3 -10.05 -4.69 -4.88
N ALA A 4 -10.35 -3.97 -5.96
CA ALA A 4 -9.39 -3.60 -6.99
C ALA A 4 -9.12 -2.11 -6.85
N VAL A 5 -7.88 -1.74 -6.58
CA VAL A 5 -7.52 -0.39 -6.14
C VAL A 5 -6.48 0.20 -7.07
N GLY A 6 -6.81 1.30 -7.73
CA GLY A 6 -5.87 2.01 -8.57
C GLY A 6 -5.33 1.17 -9.71
N GLY A 7 -4.02 1.25 -9.93
CA GLY A 7 -3.35 0.60 -11.03
C GLY A 7 -3.17 1.53 -12.22
N CYS A 8 -2.98 0.97 -13.40
CA CYS A 8 -2.82 1.78 -14.60
C CYS A 8 -3.51 1.14 -15.81
N LEU A 9 -3.93 1.99 -16.73
CA LEU A 9 -4.52 1.54 -18.01
C LEU A 9 -3.44 1.29 -19.05
N ASP A 10 -2.43 2.13 -19.05
CA ASP A 10 -1.31 2.08 -20.00
C ASP A 10 -0.14 2.85 -19.39
N ASP A 11 0.86 3.14 -20.21
CA ASP A 11 2.06 3.83 -19.75
C ASP A 11 1.78 5.23 -19.22
N ASP A 12 0.68 5.85 -19.63
CA ASP A 12 0.39 7.25 -19.34
C ASP A 12 -0.62 7.46 -18.22
N GLY A 13 -1.39 6.42 -17.86
CA GLY A 13 -2.52 6.63 -16.96
C GLY A 13 -2.48 5.78 -15.69
N ARG A 14 -2.34 6.42 -14.55
CA ARG A 14 -2.59 5.80 -13.24
C ARG A 14 -4.02 6.08 -12.84
N LEU A 15 -4.61 5.15 -12.11
CA LEU A 15 -6.01 5.22 -11.70
C LEU A 15 -6.12 5.52 -10.21
N SER A 16 -7.10 6.35 -9.86
CA SER A 16 -7.52 6.52 -8.47
C SER A 16 -8.76 5.72 -8.13
N SER A 17 -9.43 5.19 -9.14
CA SER A 17 -10.70 4.48 -8.95
C SER A 17 -10.52 3.19 -8.15
N VAL A 18 -11.59 2.83 -7.46
CA VAL A 18 -11.64 1.63 -6.62
C VAL A 18 -12.96 0.92 -6.88
N GLU A 19 -12.90 -0.38 -7.09
CA GLU A 19 -14.07 -1.23 -7.25
C GLU A 19 -13.99 -2.36 -6.25
N ARG A 20 -15.16 -2.82 -5.80
CA ARG A 20 -15.20 -4.01 -4.94
C ARG A 20 -16.13 -5.05 -5.52
N PHE A 21 -15.77 -6.30 -5.35
CA PHE A 21 -16.52 -7.45 -5.83
C PHE A 21 -17.34 -8.04 -4.70
N ASP A 22 -18.61 -8.23 -4.98
CA ASP A 22 -19.54 -8.91 -4.07
C ASP A 22 -19.79 -10.31 -4.62
N PRO A 23 -19.26 -11.36 -3.98
CA PRO A 23 -19.42 -12.73 -4.49
C PRO A 23 -20.86 -13.22 -4.41
N ALA A 24 -21.66 -12.71 -3.47
CA ALA A 24 -23.07 -13.10 -3.35
C ALA A 24 -23.89 -12.65 -4.57
N ARG A 25 -23.53 -11.50 -5.15
CA ARG A 25 -24.22 -10.95 -6.33
C ARG A 25 -23.46 -11.19 -7.63
N ASN A 26 -22.23 -11.70 -7.55
CA ASN A 26 -21.33 -11.87 -8.69
C ASN A 26 -21.22 -10.56 -9.50
N ALA A 27 -20.96 -9.46 -8.80
CA ALA A 27 -20.94 -8.14 -9.42
C ALA A 27 -19.90 -7.24 -8.76
N TRP A 28 -19.29 -6.39 -9.57
CA TRP A 28 -18.40 -5.32 -9.13
C TRP A 28 -19.20 -4.03 -8.96
N GLU A 29 -18.85 -3.26 -7.95
CA GLU A 29 -19.44 -1.94 -7.75
C GLU A 29 -18.35 -0.92 -7.44
N ALA A 30 -18.52 0.30 -7.92
CA ALA A 30 -17.60 1.39 -7.62
C ALA A 30 -17.78 1.83 -6.17
N VAL A 31 -16.65 2.14 -5.52
CA VAL A 31 -16.65 2.77 -4.19
C VAL A 31 -15.83 4.05 -4.29
N ALA A 32 -15.66 4.77 -3.17
CA ALA A 32 -14.96 6.05 -3.19
C ALA A 32 -13.54 5.89 -3.76
N PRO A 33 -13.12 6.76 -4.68
CA PRO A 33 -11.76 6.71 -5.20
C PRO A 33 -10.75 7.25 -4.20
N MET A 34 -9.47 6.85 -4.37
CA MET A 34 -8.37 7.46 -3.63
C MET A 34 -8.22 8.93 -3.99
N GLU A 35 -7.58 9.71 -3.13
CA GLU A 35 -7.24 11.10 -3.45
C GLU A 35 -6.18 11.18 -4.53
N ALA A 36 -5.25 10.24 -4.56
CA ALA A 36 -4.18 10.21 -5.55
C ALA A 36 -4.27 8.95 -6.40
N ALA A 37 -4.20 9.11 -7.71
CA ALA A 37 -4.06 7.98 -8.63
C ALA A 37 -2.71 7.31 -8.37
N ARG A 38 -2.67 5.98 -8.32
CA ARG A 38 -1.41 5.28 -8.04
C ARG A 38 -1.46 3.79 -8.37
N GLN A 39 -0.30 3.24 -8.67
CA GLN A 39 -0.02 1.82 -8.52
C GLN A 39 0.67 1.67 -7.18
N SER A 40 0.11 0.95 -6.24
CA SER A 40 0.61 0.95 -4.87
C SER A 40 0.66 -0.44 -4.26
N GLY A 41 1.42 -0.55 -3.18
CA GLY A 41 1.27 -1.68 -2.28
C GLY A 41 -0.05 -1.56 -1.53
N MET A 42 -0.67 -2.70 -1.25
CA MET A 42 -1.94 -2.75 -0.55
C MET A 42 -1.83 -3.67 0.65
N ALA A 43 -2.55 -3.33 1.71
CA ALA A 43 -2.65 -4.19 2.88
C ALA A 43 -3.92 -3.90 3.66
N VAL A 44 -4.35 -4.88 4.44
CA VAL A 44 -5.51 -4.73 5.33
C VAL A 44 -5.00 -4.73 6.77
N LEU A 45 -5.39 -3.73 7.54
CA LEU A 45 -5.03 -3.61 8.95
C LEU A 45 -6.21 -3.05 9.72
N ASP A 46 -6.64 -3.76 10.77
CA ASP A 46 -7.75 -3.33 11.63
C ASP A 46 -9.01 -3.00 10.84
N GLY A 47 -9.32 -3.82 9.84
CA GLY A 47 -10.53 -3.65 9.03
C GLY A 47 -10.48 -2.50 8.04
N LYS A 48 -9.32 -1.89 7.84
CA LYS A 48 -9.14 -0.82 6.86
C LYS A 48 -8.14 -1.23 5.79
N LEU A 49 -8.33 -0.68 4.60
CA LEU A 49 -7.51 -0.98 3.44
C LEU A 49 -6.51 0.15 3.24
N TYR A 50 -5.22 -0.18 3.20
CA TYR A 50 -4.15 0.81 3.06
C TYR A 50 -3.55 0.75 1.67
N ALA A 51 -3.43 1.91 1.03
CA ALA A 51 -2.67 2.10 -0.20
C ALA A 51 -1.37 2.79 0.18
N VAL A 52 -0.26 2.08 -0.01
CA VAL A 52 1.04 2.44 0.54
C VAL A 52 2.02 2.77 -0.57
N GLY A 53 2.43 4.02 -0.65
CA GLY A 53 3.43 4.44 -1.62
C GLY A 53 3.01 4.18 -3.05
N GLY A 54 3.94 3.65 -3.83
CA GLY A 54 3.71 3.30 -5.23
C GLY A 54 4.17 4.38 -6.18
N TYR A 55 3.52 4.47 -7.33
CA TYR A 55 3.99 5.29 -8.44
C TYR A 55 2.86 6.08 -9.09
N ASN A 56 3.13 7.36 -9.34
CA ASN A 56 2.32 8.19 -10.22
C ASN A 56 3.20 9.32 -10.75
N GLY A 57 3.92 9.06 -11.84
CA GLY A 57 4.89 10.01 -12.38
C GLY A 57 6.19 10.08 -11.58
N GLY A 58 6.32 9.29 -10.54
CA GLY A 58 7.48 9.18 -9.66
C GLY A 58 7.13 8.33 -8.46
N PRO A 59 8.12 7.89 -7.68
CA PRO A 59 7.86 7.15 -6.45
C PRO A 59 7.10 7.99 -5.43
N LEU A 60 6.23 7.35 -4.66
CA LEU A 60 5.38 8.00 -3.67
C LEU A 60 5.74 7.52 -2.26
N SER A 61 5.74 8.44 -1.31
CA SER A 61 5.83 8.12 0.12
C SER A 61 4.46 8.20 0.81
N SER A 62 3.47 8.79 0.16
CA SER A 62 2.16 9.00 0.75
C SER A 62 1.40 7.69 0.97
N VAL A 63 0.54 7.70 1.96
CA VAL A 63 -0.27 6.54 2.35
C VAL A 63 -1.70 7.02 2.60
N GLU A 64 -2.66 6.30 2.04
CA GLU A 64 -4.08 6.54 2.26
C GLU A 64 -4.71 5.27 2.81
N ARG A 65 -5.76 5.42 3.61
CA ARG A 65 -6.52 4.25 4.07
C ARG A 65 -8.01 4.44 3.84
N TYR A 66 -8.66 3.34 3.51
CA TYR A 66 -10.09 3.29 3.22
C TYR A 66 -10.85 2.62 4.37
N ASP A 67 -11.91 3.29 4.80
CA ASP A 67 -12.83 2.75 5.81
C ASP A 67 -14.11 2.32 5.09
N PRO A 68 -14.40 1.02 5.01
CA PRO A 68 -15.62 0.55 4.34
C PRO A 68 -16.90 0.98 5.05
N ALA A 69 -16.85 1.25 6.35
CA ALA A 69 -18.03 1.69 7.09
C ALA A 69 -18.48 3.09 6.67
N THR A 70 -17.55 3.96 6.32
CA THR A 70 -17.85 5.34 5.91
C THR A 70 -17.74 5.55 4.41
N ASN A 71 -17.22 4.57 3.66
CA ASN A 71 -16.92 4.68 2.24
C ASN A 71 -16.05 5.91 1.94
N ALA A 72 -14.97 6.06 2.70
CA ALA A 72 -14.09 7.23 2.56
C ALA A 72 -12.63 6.85 2.70
N TRP A 73 -11.78 7.53 1.94
CA TRP A 73 -10.33 7.47 2.04
C TRP A 73 -9.83 8.63 2.86
N GLU A 74 -8.80 8.41 3.66
CA GLU A 74 -8.14 9.47 4.42
C GLU A 74 -6.64 9.29 4.33
N ALA A 75 -5.91 10.39 4.28
CA ALA A 75 -4.47 10.38 4.34
C ALA A 75 -4.01 10.06 5.77
N VAL A 76 -2.98 9.24 5.87
CA VAL A 76 -2.29 8.98 7.15
C VAL A 76 -0.84 9.42 6.99
N ALA A 77 -0.02 9.24 8.04
CA ALA A 77 1.37 9.67 7.99
C ALA A 77 2.09 9.00 6.81
N PRO A 78 2.85 9.75 6.01
CA PRO A 78 3.63 9.16 4.92
C PRO A 78 4.84 8.41 5.45
N MET A 79 5.37 7.50 4.63
CA MET A 79 6.64 6.85 4.92
C MET A 79 7.79 7.88 4.89
N ALA A 80 8.91 7.56 5.52
CA ALA A 80 10.11 8.38 5.41
C ALA A 80 10.73 8.31 4.01
N THR A 81 10.54 7.18 3.32
CA THR A 81 11.13 6.93 2.01
C THR A 81 10.03 6.63 0.99
N ALA A 82 10.06 7.32 -0.15
CA ALA A 82 9.20 6.96 -1.28
C ALA A 82 9.61 5.59 -1.82
N ARG A 83 8.63 4.74 -2.13
CA ARG A 83 8.89 3.37 -2.57
C ARG A 83 7.96 2.97 -3.68
N VAL A 84 8.52 2.32 -4.68
CA VAL A 84 7.75 1.67 -5.73
C VAL A 84 8.20 0.21 -5.83
N ASN A 85 7.28 -0.67 -6.22
CA ASN A 85 7.52 -2.11 -6.32
C ASN A 85 8.01 -2.72 -4.99
N HIS A 86 7.60 -2.13 -3.89
CA HIS A 86 7.86 -2.64 -2.56
C HIS A 86 6.82 -3.69 -2.19
N ALA A 87 7.11 -4.46 -1.17
CA ALA A 87 6.14 -5.39 -0.60
C ALA A 87 5.54 -4.82 0.67
N THR A 88 4.31 -5.20 0.95
CA THR A 88 3.62 -4.84 2.19
C THR A 88 3.16 -6.09 2.91
N ALA A 89 3.15 -6.04 4.22
CA ALA A 89 2.65 -7.14 5.05
C ALA A 89 2.20 -6.58 6.40
N VAL A 90 1.31 -7.31 7.05
CA VAL A 90 0.85 -6.96 8.41
C VAL A 90 1.35 -8.03 9.37
N LEU A 91 2.00 -7.59 10.44
CA LEU A 91 2.54 -8.47 11.46
C LEU A 91 2.37 -7.79 12.82
N ASP A 92 1.75 -8.50 13.77
CA ASP A 92 1.56 -8.02 15.15
C ASP A 92 0.91 -6.63 15.20
N GLY A 93 -0.11 -6.41 14.39
CA GLY A 93 -0.88 -5.17 14.40
C GLY A 93 -0.16 -3.97 13.76
N LYS A 94 0.92 -4.21 13.02
CA LYS A 94 1.66 -3.17 12.33
C LYS A 94 1.78 -3.49 10.85
N LEU A 95 1.87 -2.43 10.04
CA LEU A 95 1.98 -2.52 8.59
C LEU A 95 3.43 -2.28 8.18
N TYR A 96 4.02 -3.22 7.46
CA TYR A 96 5.41 -3.15 7.03
C TYR A 96 5.49 -2.82 5.54
N ALA A 97 6.38 -1.90 5.20
CA ALA A 97 6.75 -1.61 3.82
C ALA A 97 8.21 -2.03 3.65
N VAL A 98 8.47 -2.93 2.73
CA VAL A 98 9.72 -3.67 2.66
C VAL A 98 10.37 -3.49 1.29
N GLY A 99 11.57 -2.94 1.26
CA GLY A 99 12.38 -2.87 0.03
C GLY A 99 11.75 -2.01 -1.04
N GLY A 100 11.78 -2.53 -2.26
CA GLY A 100 11.35 -1.81 -3.44
C GLY A 100 12.46 -0.96 -4.03
N CYS A 101 12.11 0.13 -4.70
CA CYS A 101 13.09 1.02 -5.28
C CYS A 101 12.63 2.47 -5.27
N LEU A 102 13.60 3.39 -5.33
CA LEU A 102 13.35 4.82 -5.49
C LEU A 102 13.24 5.19 -6.96
N ASP A 103 14.06 4.55 -7.81
CA ASP A 103 14.12 4.79 -9.23
C ASP A 103 14.65 3.54 -9.92
N ASP A 104 14.98 3.64 -11.20
CA ASP A 104 15.44 2.49 -12.00
C ASP A 104 16.71 1.85 -11.45
N ASP A 105 17.55 2.63 -10.77
CA ASP A 105 18.86 2.18 -10.30
C ASP A 105 18.93 1.93 -8.81
N GLY A 106 17.95 2.43 -8.05
CA GLY A 106 18.02 2.42 -6.60
C GLY A 106 17.13 1.38 -5.95
N ARG A 107 17.63 0.17 -5.75
CA ARG A 107 16.96 -0.84 -4.92
C ARG A 107 17.14 -0.51 -3.46
N LEU A 108 16.14 -0.86 -2.66
CA LEU A 108 16.13 -0.56 -1.22
C LEU A 108 16.24 -1.84 -0.41
N SER A 109 17.06 -1.80 0.63
CA SER A 109 17.09 -2.84 1.66
C SER A 109 16.30 -2.43 2.90
N SER A 110 15.96 -1.15 3.00
CA SER A 110 15.31 -0.59 4.18
C SER A 110 13.88 -1.09 4.34
N VAL A 111 13.44 -1.10 5.58
CA VAL A 111 12.11 -1.54 5.99
C VAL A 111 11.56 -0.52 6.97
N GLU A 112 10.31 -0.13 6.77
CA GLU A 112 9.59 0.75 7.68
C GLU A 112 8.31 0.06 8.13
N ARG A 113 7.85 0.39 9.33
CA ARG A 113 6.56 -0.11 9.80
C ARG A 113 5.70 1.02 10.35
N PHE A 114 4.42 0.89 10.14
CA PHE A 114 3.41 1.85 10.57
C PHE A 114 2.66 1.34 11.78
N ASP A 115 2.57 2.20 12.79
CA ASP A 115 1.77 1.94 14.00
C ASP A 115 0.50 2.78 13.91
N PRO A 116 -0.67 2.15 13.70
CA PRO A 116 -1.91 2.92 13.53
C PRO A 116 -2.33 3.68 14.79
N ALA A 117 -1.96 3.19 15.97
CA ALA A 117 -2.31 3.87 17.23
C ALA A 117 -1.57 5.21 17.36
N ARG A 118 -0.36 5.30 16.81
CA ARG A 118 0.46 6.51 16.86
C ARG A 118 0.42 7.32 15.57
N ASN A 119 -0.17 6.77 14.51
CA ASN A 119 -0.12 7.35 13.16
C ASN A 119 1.31 7.74 12.79
N ALA A 120 2.22 6.79 12.91
CA ALA A 120 3.64 7.06 12.68
C ALA A 120 4.35 5.85 12.07
N TRP A 121 5.30 6.14 11.19
CA TRP A 121 6.21 5.16 10.62
C TRP A 121 7.52 5.19 11.37
N GLU A 122 8.15 4.02 11.53
CA GLU A 122 9.49 3.93 12.11
C GLU A 122 10.34 2.96 11.30
N ALA A 123 11.62 3.26 11.19
CA ALA A 123 12.57 2.36 10.56
C ALA A 123 12.81 1.15 11.47
N VAL A 124 12.89 -0.03 10.86
CA VAL A 124 13.28 -1.25 11.56
C VAL A 124 14.49 -1.86 10.84
N ALA A 125 14.94 -3.02 11.30
CA ALA A 125 16.15 -3.63 10.74
C ALA A 125 15.98 -3.85 9.23
N PRO A 126 16.95 -3.41 8.41
CA PRO A 126 16.88 -3.62 6.97
C PRO A 126 17.17 -5.08 6.62
N MET A 127 16.78 -5.46 5.41
CA MET A 127 17.21 -6.74 4.84
C MET A 127 18.71 -6.71 4.56
N GLU A 128 19.33 -7.88 4.43
CA GLU A 128 20.75 -7.94 4.08
C GLU A 128 21.03 -7.48 2.66
N ALA A 129 20.05 -7.70 1.76
CA ALA A 129 20.20 -7.30 0.35
C ALA A 129 19.04 -6.43 -0.08
N ALA A 130 19.33 -5.36 -0.81
CA ALA A 130 18.31 -4.54 -1.44
C ALA A 130 17.58 -5.35 -2.50
N ARG A 131 16.24 -5.32 -2.48
CA ARG A 131 15.45 -6.14 -3.40
C ARG A 131 14.03 -5.61 -3.58
N GLN A 132 13.45 -6.02 -4.68
CA GLN A 132 12.01 -6.03 -4.91
C GLN A 132 11.56 -7.46 -4.66
N SER A 133 10.66 -7.69 -3.73
CA SER A 133 10.29 -9.07 -3.39
C SER A 133 8.85 -9.17 -2.94
N GLY A 134 8.33 -10.38 -2.99
CA GLY A 134 7.08 -10.72 -2.32
C GLY A 134 7.32 -10.93 -0.84
N MET A 135 6.25 -10.82 -0.07
CA MET A 135 6.28 -11.00 1.38
C MET A 135 5.18 -11.93 1.83
N ALA A 136 5.46 -12.64 2.91
CA ALA A 136 4.47 -13.48 3.56
C ALA A 136 4.73 -13.50 5.07
N VAL A 137 3.68 -13.70 5.84
CA VAL A 137 3.77 -13.88 7.28
C VAL A 137 3.58 -15.35 7.60
N LEU A 138 4.50 -15.91 8.36
CA LEU A 138 4.47 -17.31 8.76
C LEU A 138 4.33 -17.39 10.27
N ASP A 139 3.21 -17.97 10.75
CA ASP A 139 2.93 -18.21 12.17
C ASP A 139 3.14 -16.97 13.05
N GLY A 140 2.86 -15.79 12.49
CA GLY A 140 3.02 -14.52 13.22
C GLY A 140 4.46 -14.12 13.49
N LYS A 141 5.39 -14.69 12.74
CA LYS A 141 6.82 -14.46 12.97
C LYS A 141 7.57 -13.93 11.75
#